data_6c3fe277416c8b7f5e2db257af5508cb
#
_entry.id   6c3fe277416c8b7f5e2db257af5508cb
#
_cell.length_a   1.000
_cell.length_b   1.000
_cell.length_c   1.000
_cell.angle_alpha   90.00
_cell.angle_beta   90.00
_cell.angle_gamma   90.00
#
_symmetry.space_group_name_H-M   'P 1'
#
loop_
_entity.id
_entity.type
_entity.pdbx_description
1 polymer ?
#
loop_
_entity_poly.entity_id
_entity_poly.type
_entity_poly.pdbx_seq_one_letter_code
_entity_poly.pdbx_strand_id
1 'polypeptide(L)'
;FEIDAQALRGDAFLPFLERGHAERRWWSEAGWAWRQQQEPARVERLRERLRPEQPLAFVSAHEAQAWCRWAGRRLPTEAEWVLAERQAGAAFRWGDVWEWTASAFAPFAGFEPHLYRDYSAPWFDSRPVLKGASYLTQPRLAHPAYRNFFGASRCDIPAGLRSVAN
;
A
#
# COMPACT_ATOMS: atom_id res chain seq x y z
N PHE A 1 7.85 -17.56 -0.94
CA PHE A 1 8.02 -16.19 -1.46
C PHE A 1 8.99 -15.40 -0.57
N GLU A 2 9.65 -14.43 -1.14
CA GLU A 2 10.56 -13.54 -0.44
C GLU A 2 9.89 -12.16 -0.30
N ILE A 3 9.69 -11.68 0.93
CA ILE A 3 9.03 -10.41 1.25
C ILE A 3 9.98 -9.50 2.03
N ASP A 4 9.87 -8.20 1.81
CA ASP A 4 10.68 -7.23 2.55
C ASP A 4 10.38 -7.27 4.05
N ALA A 5 11.41 -7.18 4.88
CA ALA A 5 11.26 -7.19 6.34
C ALA A 5 10.62 -5.93 6.91
N GLN A 6 10.54 -4.85 6.14
CA GLN A 6 9.97 -3.57 6.53
C GLN A 6 9.33 -2.86 5.34
N ALA A 7 8.55 -1.82 5.62
CA ALA A 7 8.00 -0.96 4.58
C ALA A 7 9.14 -0.31 3.74
N LEU A 8 8.85 -0.09 2.46
CA LEU A 8 9.77 0.58 1.54
C LEU A 8 10.17 1.96 2.07
N ARG A 9 11.44 2.29 1.98
CA ARG A 9 11.96 3.60 2.39
C ARG A 9 11.96 4.61 1.24
N GLY A 10 12.06 5.88 1.60
CA GLY A 10 12.07 6.98 0.63
C GLY A 10 13.24 6.92 -0.36
N ASP A 11 14.44 6.50 0.09
CA ASP A 11 15.61 6.34 -0.78
C ASP A 11 15.42 5.30 -1.89
N ALA A 12 14.68 4.22 -1.61
CA ALA A 12 14.37 3.19 -2.60
C ALA A 12 13.26 3.63 -3.59
N PHE A 13 12.41 4.57 -3.19
CA PHE A 13 11.36 5.10 -4.07
C PHE A 13 11.84 6.25 -4.97
N LEU A 14 12.79 7.04 -4.52
CA LEU A 14 13.26 8.24 -5.22
C LEU A 14 13.71 7.96 -6.67
N PRO A 15 14.49 6.90 -6.98
CA PRO A 15 14.89 6.60 -8.36
C PRO A 15 13.72 6.31 -9.30
N PHE A 16 12.63 5.71 -8.79
CA PHE A 16 11.40 5.54 -9.56
C PHE A 16 10.71 6.89 -9.82
N LEU A 17 10.61 7.72 -8.80
CA LEU A 17 10.00 9.04 -8.93
C LEU A 17 10.69 9.90 -10.00
N GLU A 18 12.01 9.80 -10.11
CA GLU A 18 12.83 10.55 -11.05
C GLU A 18 12.81 9.98 -12.47
N ARG A 19 12.82 8.66 -12.62
CA ARG A 19 13.08 7.99 -13.89
C ARG A 19 11.92 7.15 -14.41
N GLY A 20 11.09 6.61 -13.54
CA GLY A 20 10.02 5.67 -13.89
C GLY A 20 8.62 6.25 -13.82
N HIS A 21 8.37 7.20 -12.93
CA HIS A 21 7.03 7.72 -12.65
C HIS A 21 6.36 8.38 -13.87
N ALA A 22 7.14 8.94 -14.79
CA ALA A 22 6.63 9.54 -16.02
C ALA A 22 6.38 8.52 -17.15
N GLU A 23 6.82 7.28 -17.00
CA GLU A 23 6.77 6.27 -18.06
C GLU A 23 5.50 5.43 -17.99
N ARG A 24 4.65 5.50 -19.04
CA ARG A 24 3.37 4.76 -19.16
C ARG A 24 3.51 3.26 -18.92
N ARG A 25 4.60 2.65 -19.34
CA ARG A 25 4.80 1.19 -19.30
C ARG A 25 4.74 0.58 -17.89
N TRP A 26 4.99 1.35 -16.85
CA TRP A 26 4.98 0.88 -15.48
C TRP A 26 3.61 0.92 -14.81
N TRP A 27 2.66 1.64 -15.42
CA TRP A 27 1.34 1.84 -14.85
C TRP A 27 0.31 0.87 -15.41
N SER A 28 -0.67 0.49 -14.59
CA SER A 28 -1.91 -0.08 -15.11
C SER A 28 -2.67 0.98 -15.89
N GLU A 29 -3.69 0.58 -16.65
CA GLU A 29 -4.54 1.52 -17.35
C GLU A 29 -5.20 2.52 -16.39
N ALA A 30 -5.84 2.02 -15.33
CA ALA A 30 -6.46 2.84 -14.30
C ALA A 30 -5.45 3.74 -13.57
N GLY A 31 -4.25 3.22 -13.26
CA GLY A 31 -3.20 3.98 -12.61
C GLY A 31 -2.67 5.10 -13.50
N TRP A 32 -2.53 4.87 -14.79
CA TRP A 32 -2.11 5.90 -15.74
C TRP A 32 -3.17 6.99 -15.90
N ALA A 33 -4.45 6.61 -16.06
CA ALA A 33 -5.55 7.57 -16.12
C ALA A 33 -5.62 8.43 -14.85
N TRP A 34 -5.46 7.81 -13.68
CA TRP A 34 -5.37 8.54 -12.41
C TRP A 34 -4.18 9.52 -12.40
N ARG A 35 -2.98 9.07 -12.81
CA ARG A 35 -1.78 9.90 -12.85
C ARG A 35 -1.95 11.13 -13.74
N GLN A 36 -2.58 10.98 -14.90
CA GLN A 36 -2.82 12.10 -15.82
C GLN A 36 -3.76 13.18 -15.26
N GLN A 37 -4.59 12.83 -14.28
CA GLN A 37 -5.50 13.75 -13.61
C GLN A 37 -4.84 14.47 -12.41
N GLN A 38 -3.62 14.05 -12.03
CA GLN A 38 -2.94 14.68 -10.89
C GLN A 38 -2.35 16.05 -11.30
N GLU A 39 -2.34 16.97 -10.33
CA GLU A 39 -1.65 18.25 -10.51
C GLU A 39 -0.15 18.04 -10.80
N PRO A 40 0.45 18.80 -11.71
CA PRO A 40 1.88 18.72 -12.00
C PRO A 40 2.78 18.82 -10.75
N ALA A 41 2.37 19.65 -9.78
CA ALA A 41 3.10 19.84 -8.53
C ALA A 41 3.04 18.65 -7.55
N ARG A 42 2.22 17.60 -7.83
CA ARG A 42 2.12 16.44 -6.95
C ARG A 42 3.46 15.71 -6.79
N VAL A 43 4.14 15.48 -7.89
CA VAL A 43 5.43 14.78 -7.89
C VAL A 43 6.46 15.56 -7.05
N GLU A 44 6.49 16.87 -7.20
CA GLU A 44 7.39 17.72 -6.43
C GLU A 44 7.04 17.72 -4.93
N ARG A 45 5.76 17.86 -4.59
CA ARG A 45 5.30 17.74 -3.19
C ARG A 45 5.66 16.37 -2.59
N LEU A 46 5.55 15.29 -3.36
CA LEU A 46 5.95 13.97 -2.89
C LEU A 46 7.47 13.91 -2.67
N ARG A 47 8.26 14.43 -3.60
CA ARG A 47 9.71 14.53 -3.49
C ARG A 47 10.15 15.31 -2.24
N GLU A 48 9.54 16.44 -1.97
CA GLU A 48 9.83 17.27 -0.78
C GLU A 48 9.52 16.56 0.54
N ARG A 49 8.52 15.67 0.54
CA ARG A 49 8.11 14.89 1.71
C ARG A 49 8.96 13.64 1.94
N LEU A 50 9.61 13.12 0.90
CA LEU A 50 10.45 11.94 1.02
C LEU A 50 11.57 12.17 2.02
N ARG A 51 11.76 11.19 2.90
CA ARG A 51 12.91 11.11 3.82
C ARG A 51 13.64 9.82 3.49
N PRO A 52 14.93 9.86 3.15
CA PRO A 52 15.65 8.71 2.62
C PRO A 52 15.52 7.46 3.47
N GLU A 53 15.70 7.59 4.78
CA GLU A 53 15.73 6.45 5.70
C GLU A 53 14.38 6.13 6.36
N GLN A 54 13.37 6.96 6.12
CA GLN A 54 12.04 6.74 6.70
C GLN A 54 11.14 5.93 5.76
N PRO A 55 10.15 5.22 6.30
CA PRO A 55 9.13 4.56 5.51
C PRO A 55 8.45 5.53 4.56
N LEU A 56 8.29 5.11 3.31
CA LEU A 56 7.54 5.83 2.30
C LEU A 56 6.08 5.97 2.73
N ALA A 57 5.54 7.18 2.67
CA ALA A 57 4.15 7.48 3.00
C ALA A 57 3.49 8.37 1.93
N PHE A 58 2.16 8.44 1.98
CA PHE A 58 1.34 9.29 1.12
C PHE A 58 1.40 8.95 -0.37
N VAL A 59 1.61 7.67 -0.68
CA VAL A 59 1.50 7.13 -2.03
C VAL A 59 0.19 6.37 -2.22
N SER A 60 -0.38 6.46 -3.41
CA SER A 60 -1.55 5.70 -3.81
C SER A 60 -1.22 4.24 -4.11
N ALA A 61 -2.23 3.37 -4.12
CA ALA A 61 -2.04 1.99 -4.58
C ALA A 61 -1.54 1.93 -6.04
N HIS A 62 -1.93 2.90 -6.86
CA HIS A 62 -1.46 3.01 -8.24
C HIS A 62 0.05 3.27 -8.32
N GLU A 63 0.57 4.20 -7.50
CA GLU A 63 2.01 4.47 -7.41
C GLU A 63 2.77 3.28 -6.83
N ALA A 64 2.23 2.63 -5.81
CA ALA A 64 2.81 1.43 -5.22
C ALA A 64 2.95 0.29 -6.24
N GLN A 65 1.91 0.03 -7.03
CA GLN A 65 1.95 -0.97 -8.10
C GLN A 65 2.92 -0.59 -9.23
N ALA A 66 2.96 0.69 -9.62
CA ALA A 66 3.85 1.17 -10.66
C ALA A 66 5.31 1.04 -10.24
N TRP A 67 5.64 1.40 -8.99
CA TRP A 67 6.96 1.19 -8.42
C TRP A 67 7.36 -0.30 -8.44
N CYS A 68 6.46 -1.17 -7.99
CA CYS A 68 6.72 -2.60 -7.98
C CYS A 68 7.07 -3.13 -9.39
N ARG A 69 6.32 -2.74 -10.42
CA ARG A 69 6.63 -3.13 -11.81
C ARG A 69 7.98 -2.59 -12.29
N TRP A 70 8.28 -1.35 -11.93
CA TRP A 70 9.57 -0.72 -12.27
C TRP A 70 10.74 -1.45 -11.61
N ALA A 71 10.57 -1.87 -10.37
CA ALA A 71 11.58 -2.58 -9.60
C ALA A 71 11.65 -4.10 -9.90
N GLY A 72 10.81 -4.64 -10.81
CA GLY A 72 10.73 -6.07 -11.06
C GLY A 72 10.18 -6.87 -9.87
N ARG A 73 9.31 -6.26 -9.07
CA ARG A 73 8.69 -6.83 -7.87
C ARG A 73 7.17 -6.73 -7.94
N ARG A 74 6.47 -7.19 -6.91
CA ARG A 74 5.01 -7.07 -6.79
C ARG A 74 4.60 -6.68 -5.36
N LEU A 75 3.38 -6.22 -5.20
CA LEU A 75 2.77 -6.09 -3.88
C LEU A 75 2.48 -7.48 -3.29
N PRO A 76 2.58 -7.66 -1.97
CA PRO A 76 2.09 -8.86 -1.30
C PRO A 76 0.57 -8.95 -1.43
N THR A 77 0.06 -10.15 -1.45
CA THR A 77 -1.34 -10.39 -1.10
C THR A 77 -1.54 -10.18 0.41
N GLU A 78 -2.78 -9.96 0.84
CA GLU A 78 -3.10 -9.90 2.27
C GLU A 78 -2.68 -11.17 3.01
N ALA A 79 -2.86 -12.33 2.39
CA ALA A 79 -2.49 -13.61 2.98
C ALA A 79 -0.96 -13.76 3.15
N GLU A 80 -0.18 -13.34 2.16
CA GLU A 80 1.28 -13.34 2.24
C GLU A 80 1.79 -12.40 3.34
N TRP A 81 1.19 -11.22 3.46
CA TRP A 81 1.55 -10.27 4.51
C TRP A 81 1.32 -10.86 5.91
N VAL A 82 0.13 -11.45 6.14
CA VAL A 82 -0.22 -12.06 7.43
C VAL A 82 0.64 -13.29 7.73
N LEU A 83 0.93 -14.11 6.71
CA LEU A 83 1.79 -15.28 6.87
C LEU A 83 3.21 -14.87 7.26
N ALA A 84 3.78 -13.88 6.57
CA ALA A 84 5.11 -13.37 6.86
C ALA A 84 5.22 -12.79 8.28
N GLU A 85 4.25 -12.02 8.70
CA GLU A 85 4.19 -11.47 10.06
C GLU A 85 4.18 -12.58 11.13
N ARG A 86 3.34 -13.60 10.94
CA ARG A 86 3.27 -14.74 11.86
C ARG A 86 4.54 -15.57 11.91
N GLN A 87 5.22 -15.75 10.78
CA GLN A 87 6.41 -16.59 10.70
C GLN A 87 7.68 -15.86 11.16
N ALA A 88 7.83 -14.60 10.79
CA ALA A 88 9.04 -13.84 11.08
C ALA A 88 8.99 -13.06 12.41
N GLY A 89 7.81 -12.89 13.01
CA GLY A 89 7.65 -12.22 14.30
C GLY A 89 8.35 -10.85 14.33
N ALA A 90 9.22 -10.62 15.31
CA ALA A 90 9.91 -9.34 15.48
C ALA A 90 10.83 -8.93 14.30
N ALA A 91 11.22 -9.86 13.43
CA ALA A 91 11.98 -9.52 12.21
C ALA A 91 11.10 -8.86 11.15
N PHE A 92 9.79 -9.03 11.19
CA PHE A 92 8.84 -8.39 10.29
C PHE A 92 8.32 -7.09 10.90
N ARG A 93 9.00 -5.99 10.62
CA ARG A 93 8.67 -4.67 11.18
C ARG A 93 7.52 -4.01 10.43
N TRP A 94 6.51 -3.58 11.15
CA TRP A 94 5.33 -2.87 10.62
C TRP A 94 4.80 -1.88 11.67
N GLY A 95 3.88 -1.00 11.27
CA GLY A 95 3.24 -0.03 12.17
C GLY A 95 3.58 1.43 11.88
N ASP A 96 4.58 1.70 11.05
CA ASP A 96 4.96 3.05 10.68
C ASP A 96 3.99 3.66 9.66
N VAL A 97 3.60 2.87 8.67
CA VAL A 97 2.65 3.25 7.61
C VAL A 97 1.71 2.10 7.30
N TRP A 98 0.50 2.40 6.87
CA TRP A 98 -0.37 1.42 6.23
C TRP A 98 0.28 0.91 4.95
N GLU A 99 0.18 -0.37 4.68
CA GLU A 99 0.86 -1.00 3.55
C GLU A 99 -0.14 -1.53 2.53
N TRP A 100 -0.09 -0.99 1.32
CA TRP A 100 -0.92 -1.44 0.21
C TRP A 100 -0.63 -2.90 -0.13
N THR A 101 -1.69 -3.68 -0.35
CA THR A 101 -1.61 -5.07 -0.82
C THR A 101 -2.20 -5.21 -2.22
N ALA A 102 -1.93 -6.36 -2.84
CA ALA A 102 -2.54 -6.74 -4.12
C ALA A 102 -3.97 -7.29 -3.97
N SER A 103 -4.44 -7.51 -2.73
CA SER A 103 -5.75 -8.09 -2.48
C SER A 103 -6.86 -7.06 -2.52
N ALA A 104 -7.95 -7.37 -3.21
CA ALA A 104 -9.20 -6.65 -3.06
C ALA A 104 -9.81 -6.91 -1.67
N PHE A 105 -10.47 -5.91 -1.11
CA PHE A 105 -11.26 -6.09 0.10
C PHE A 105 -12.49 -6.92 -0.23
N ALA A 106 -12.47 -8.18 0.17
CA ALA A 106 -13.54 -9.15 -0.07
C ALA A 106 -14.01 -9.79 1.24
N PRO A 107 -15.23 -10.28 1.34
CA PRO A 107 -15.71 -10.99 2.52
C PRO A 107 -14.95 -12.31 2.69
N PHE A 108 -14.75 -12.72 3.92
CA PHE A 108 -14.33 -14.08 4.24
C PHE A 108 -15.51 -15.04 4.09
N ALA A 109 -15.23 -16.33 3.89
CA ALA A 109 -16.24 -17.37 3.86
C ALA A 109 -17.11 -17.33 5.13
N GLY A 110 -18.44 -17.39 4.97
CA GLY A 110 -19.38 -17.28 6.08
C GLY A 110 -19.61 -15.87 6.62
N PHE A 111 -19.16 -14.84 5.92
CA PHE A 111 -19.44 -13.46 6.33
C PHE A 111 -20.92 -13.14 6.27
N GLU A 112 -21.45 -12.60 7.37
CA GLU A 112 -22.79 -12.03 7.46
C GLU A 112 -22.69 -10.51 7.71
N PRO A 113 -23.42 -9.68 6.96
CA PRO A 113 -23.37 -8.23 7.16
C PRO A 113 -23.91 -7.83 8.54
N HIS A 114 -23.17 -6.98 9.24
CA HIS A 114 -23.65 -6.32 10.44
C HIS A 114 -24.80 -5.35 10.09
N LEU A 115 -25.63 -4.99 11.09
CA LEU A 115 -26.71 -4.00 10.92
C LEU A 115 -26.20 -2.68 10.30
N TYR A 116 -25.01 -2.25 10.68
CA TYR A 116 -24.30 -1.12 10.04
C TYR A 116 -23.48 -1.63 8.85
N ARG A 117 -24.15 -1.69 7.70
CA ARG A 117 -23.57 -2.24 6.46
C ARG A 117 -22.35 -1.44 5.95
N ASP A 118 -22.34 -0.13 6.17
CA ASP A 118 -21.28 0.77 5.71
C ASP A 118 -19.92 0.48 6.36
N TYR A 119 -19.89 -0.38 7.37
CA TYR A 119 -18.63 -0.84 7.96
C TYR A 119 -17.82 -1.73 7.02
N SER A 120 -18.45 -2.47 6.11
CA SER A 120 -17.77 -3.40 5.22
C SER A 120 -18.46 -3.62 3.87
N ALA A 121 -19.71 -4.04 3.85
CA ALA A 121 -20.37 -4.62 2.68
C ALA A 121 -20.39 -3.74 1.42
N PRO A 122 -20.62 -2.41 1.47
CA PRO A 122 -20.63 -1.58 0.26
C PRO A 122 -19.27 -1.44 -0.42
N TRP A 123 -18.18 -1.82 0.25
CA TRP A 123 -16.81 -1.57 -0.19
C TRP A 123 -16.11 -2.82 -0.71
N PHE A 124 -16.76 -3.97 -0.67
CA PHE A 124 -16.19 -5.19 -1.22
C PHE A 124 -15.88 -5.04 -2.70
N ASP A 125 -14.79 -5.67 -3.13
CA ASP A 125 -14.26 -5.74 -4.50
C ASP A 125 -13.91 -4.41 -5.16
N SER A 126 -14.24 -3.28 -4.51
CA SER A 126 -13.98 -1.94 -5.03
C SER A 126 -12.73 -1.28 -4.46
N ARG A 127 -12.14 -1.83 -3.40
CA ARG A 127 -11.02 -1.22 -2.68
C ARG A 127 -9.92 -2.23 -2.40
N PRO A 128 -8.63 -1.87 -2.57
CA PRO A 128 -7.53 -2.69 -2.09
C PRO A 128 -7.45 -2.69 -0.56
N VAL A 129 -7.00 -3.82 -0.01
CA VAL A 129 -6.70 -3.96 1.41
C VAL A 129 -5.37 -3.29 1.74
N LEU A 130 -5.34 -2.61 2.89
CA LEU A 130 -4.11 -2.18 3.54
C LEU A 130 -3.91 -2.99 4.82
N LYS A 131 -2.66 -3.37 5.06
CA LYS A 131 -2.25 -4.12 6.25
C LYS A 131 -1.33 -3.31 7.15
N GLY A 132 -1.16 -3.80 8.36
CA GLY A 132 -0.32 -3.18 9.38
C GLY A 132 -1.04 -2.10 10.17
N ALA A 133 -0.40 -0.98 10.31
CA ALA A 133 -0.87 0.22 11.00
C ALA A 133 -0.04 1.41 10.54
N SER A 134 -0.37 2.62 10.96
CA SER A 134 0.47 3.79 10.77
C SER A 134 0.74 4.48 12.12
N TYR A 135 1.68 5.41 12.13
CA TYR A 135 1.99 6.22 13.30
C TYR A 135 0.80 7.03 13.85
N LEU A 136 -0.29 7.15 13.08
CA LEU A 136 -1.55 7.76 13.52
C LEU A 136 -2.56 6.75 14.09
N THR A 137 -2.24 5.45 14.02
CA THR A 137 -3.17 4.41 14.45
C THR A 137 -3.13 4.27 15.96
N GLN A 138 -4.28 4.30 16.61
CA GLN A 138 -4.38 4.05 18.04
C GLN A 138 -3.82 2.65 18.37
N PRO A 139 -2.96 2.49 19.38
CA PRO A 139 -2.30 1.21 19.69
C PRO A 139 -3.26 0.02 19.82
N ARG A 140 -4.45 0.24 20.37
CA ARG A 140 -5.50 -0.80 20.51
C ARG A 140 -6.03 -1.32 19.17
N LEU A 141 -5.84 -0.58 18.08
CA LEU A 141 -6.25 -0.95 16.71
C LEU A 141 -5.07 -1.48 15.87
N ALA A 142 -3.84 -1.35 16.37
CA ALA A 142 -2.65 -1.89 15.72
C ALA A 142 -2.58 -3.40 15.95
N HIS A 143 -3.16 -4.17 15.04
CA HIS A 143 -3.24 -5.61 15.10
C HIS A 143 -3.03 -6.24 13.72
N PRO A 144 -2.21 -7.30 13.57
CA PRO A 144 -1.92 -7.88 12.25
C PRO A 144 -3.14 -8.45 11.53
N ALA A 145 -4.20 -8.82 12.24
CA ALA A 145 -5.46 -9.25 11.62
C ALA A 145 -6.32 -8.07 11.14
N TYR A 146 -6.04 -6.83 11.55
CA TYR A 146 -6.83 -5.68 11.12
C TYR A 146 -6.72 -5.48 9.61
N ARG A 147 -7.87 -5.21 8.97
CA ARG A 147 -7.98 -4.93 7.54
C ARG A 147 -8.46 -3.50 7.37
N ASN A 148 -7.58 -2.62 6.91
CA ASN A 148 -8.00 -1.31 6.44
C ASN A 148 -8.24 -1.37 4.92
N PHE A 149 -9.04 -0.46 4.39
CA PHE A 149 -9.34 -0.43 2.96
C PHE A 149 -9.70 0.99 2.53
N PHE A 150 -9.11 1.41 1.42
CA PHE A 150 -9.38 2.72 0.82
C PHE A 150 -9.39 2.60 -0.70
N GLY A 151 -9.99 3.58 -1.38
CA GLY A 151 -9.89 3.66 -2.83
C GLY A 151 -8.42 3.71 -3.28
N ALA A 152 -8.11 3.06 -4.39
CA ALA A 152 -6.74 2.94 -4.90
C ALA A 152 -6.05 4.29 -5.20
N SER A 153 -6.84 5.33 -5.37
CA SER A 153 -6.39 6.70 -5.65
C SER A 153 -6.02 7.52 -4.41
N ARG A 154 -6.30 7.02 -3.19
CA ARG A 154 -6.01 7.74 -1.95
C ARG A 154 -4.50 7.89 -1.75
N CYS A 155 -4.08 9.12 -1.57
CA CYS A 155 -2.67 9.51 -1.36
C CYS A 155 -2.51 10.60 -0.29
N ASP A 156 -3.55 10.81 0.49
CA ASP A 156 -3.67 11.75 1.60
C ASP A 156 -3.64 11.06 2.96
N ILE A 157 -3.42 9.76 2.97
CA ILE A 157 -3.29 8.92 4.16
C ILE A 157 -1.84 8.45 4.31
N PRO A 158 -1.36 8.15 5.52
CA PRO A 158 -0.01 7.62 5.74
C PRO A 158 0.07 6.16 5.28
N ALA A 159 -0.02 5.95 3.97
CA ALA A 159 0.09 4.66 3.32
C ALA A 159 1.32 4.60 2.41
N GLY A 160 2.05 3.50 2.51
CA GLY A 160 3.20 3.12 1.71
C GLY A 160 3.05 1.70 1.20
N LEU A 161 4.14 0.98 1.07
CA LEU A 161 4.15 -0.40 0.60
C LEU A 161 5.35 -1.17 1.17
N ARG A 162 5.25 -2.47 1.15
CA ARG A 162 6.39 -3.40 1.07
C ARG A 162 6.22 -4.27 -0.16
N SER A 163 7.27 -4.90 -0.62
CA SER A 163 7.22 -5.68 -1.83
C SER A 163 7.63 -7.13 -1.63
N VAL A 164 7.27 -7.94 -2.61
CA VAL A 164 7.60 -9.36 -2.71
C VAL A 164 8.37 -9.58 -4.00
N ALA A 165 9.38 -10.46 -3.98
CA ALA A 165 10.05 -10.92 -5.18
C ALA A 165 9.05 -11.65 -6.12
N ASN A 166 9.21 -11.49 -7.43
CA ASN A 166 8.42 -12.21 -8.42
C ASN A 166 8.75 -13.69 -8.44
#